data_9238ff09c30a82b45191c98abd25d4bf
#
_entry.id   9238ff09c30a82b45191c98abd25d4bf
#
_cell.length_a   1.000
_cell.length_b   1.000
_cell.length_c   1.000
_cell.angle_alpha   90.00
_cell.angle_beta   90.00
_cell.angle_gamma   90.00
#
_symmetry.space_group_name_H-M   'P 1'
#
loop_
_entity.id
_entity.type
_entity.pdbx_description
1 polymer ?
#
loop_
_entity_poly.entity_id
_entity_poly.type
_entity_poly.pdbx_seq_one_letter_code
_entity_poly.pdbx_strand_id
1 'polypeptide(L)' 'MLTQKQESFTLNIYKGLSERQAYIEAGYSTNQLPATLDRNANKLANNNKILTRLAELNKATEDNSIAP' A
#
# COMPACT_ATOMS: atom_id res chain seq x y z
N MET A 1 -4.57 11.23 -8.54
CA MET A 1 -3.55 11.52 -7.53
C MET A 1 -3.92 10.86 -6.20
N LEU A 2 -2.99 10.20 -5.56
CA LEU A 2 -3.25 9.54 -4.29
C LEU A 2 -3.25 10.56 -3.15
N THR A 3 -4.08 10.30 -2.12
CA THR A 3 -4.00 11.06 -0.89
C THR A 3 -2.70 10.68 -0.17
N GLN A 4 -2.31 11.48 0.81
CA GLN A 4 -1.11 11.20 1.60
C GLN A 4 -1.19 9.84 2.29
N LYS A 5 -2.37 9.48 2.83
CA LYS A 5 -2.56 8.17 3.46
C LYS A 5 -2.49 7.04 2.46
N GLN A 6 -3.05 7.23 1.27
CA GLN A 6 -2.99 6.22 0.21
C GLN A 6 -1.56 6.01 -0.25
N GLU A 7 -0.79 7.07 -0.39
CA GLU A 7 0.61 6.98 -0.78
C GLU A 7 1.42 6.24 0.30
N SER A 8 1.20 6.57 1.57
CA SER A 8 1.86 5.89 2.68
C SER A 8 1.52 4.40 2.71
N PHE A 9 0.24 4.07 2.51
CA PHE A 9 -0.19 2.68 2.43
C PHE A 9 0.56 1.94 1.31
N THR A 10 0.63 2.55 0.13
CA THR A 10 1.29 1.95 -1.02
C THR A 10 2.77 1.71 -0.75
N LEU A 11 3.43 2.70 -0.17
CA LEU A 11 4.85 2.57 0.18
C LEU A 11 5.07 1.47 1.21
N ASN A 12 4.16 1.34 2.18
CA ASN A 12 4.25 0.30 3.20
C ASN A 12 4.12 -1.09 2.57
N ILE A 13 3.18 -1.26 1.65
CA ILE A 13 3.04 -2.52 0.91
C ILE A 13 4.30 -2.81 0.11
N TYR A 14 4.84 -1.80 -0.54
CA TYR A 14 6.06 -1.93 -1.34
C TYR A 14 7.25 -2.38 -0.48
N LYS A 15 7.31 -1.91 0.77
CA LYS A 15 8.37 -2.29 1.71
C LYS A 15 8.22 -3.71 2.24
N GLY A 16 7.09 -4.37 1.98
CA GLY A 16 6.85 -5.74 2.38
C GLY A 16 5.94 -5.92 3.59
N LEU A 17 5.31 -4.86 4.06
CA LEU A 17 4.34 -4.97 5.15
C LEU A 17 3.09 -5.69 4.69
N SER A 18 2.41 -6.38 5.63
CA SER A 18 1.12 -6.97 5.33
C SER A 18 0.09 -5.87 5.09
N GLU A 19 -1.03 -6.21 4.45
CA GLU A 19 -2.08 -5.24 4.17
C GLU A 19 -2.60 -4.58 5.45
N ARG A 20 -2.83 -5.38 6.49
CA ARG A 20 -3.29 -4.86 7.78
C ARG A 20 -2.26 -3.89 8.37
N GLN A 21 -1.01 -4.30 8.41
CA GLN A 21 0.04 -3.48 9.00
C GLN A 21 0.26 -2.20 8.19
N ALA A 22 0.26 -2.32 6.86
CA ALA A 22 0.40 -1.17 5.98
C ALA A 22 -0.72 -0.16 6.21
N TYR A 23 -1.94 -0.66 6.41
CA TYR A 23 -3.11 0.16 6.66
C TYR A 23 -2.99 0.92 7.99
N ILE A 24 -2.59 0.21 9.03
CA ILE A 24 -2.43 0.81 10.35
C ILE A 24 -1.33 1.87 10.34
N GLU A 25 -0.18 1.55 9.78
CA GLU A 25 0.96 2.47 9.78
C GLU A 25 0.78 3.66 8.84
N ALA A 26 -0.15 3.56 7.89
CA ALA A 26 -0.48 4.68 7.03
C ALA A 26 -1.29 5.76 7.75
N GLY A 27 -1.77 5.48 8.96
CA GLY A 27 -2.51 6.45 9.75
C GLY A 27 -4.03 6.33 9.64
N TYR A 28 -4.51 5.23 9.06
CA TYR A 28 -5.96 4.99 9.03
C TYR A 28 -6.46 4.60 10.42
N SER A 29 -7.75 4.80 10.65
CA SER A 29 -8.34 4.51 11.94
C SER A 29 -8.20 3.03 12.30
N THR A 30 -7.75 2.76 13.52
CA THR A 30 -7.64 1.39 14.05
C THR A 30 -8.80 1.07 14.99
N ASN A 31 -9.75 2.01 15.14
CA ASN A 31 -10.87 1.85 16.05
C ASN A 31 -11.98 1.05 15.38
N GLN A 32 -11.64 -0.15 14.93
CA GLN A 32 -12.52 -1.04 14.17
C GLN A 32 -12.24 -2.47 14.60
N LEU A 33 -13.21 -3.36 14.32
CA LEU A 33 -13.00 -4.78 14.54
C LEU A 33 -11.91 -5.30 13.59
N PRO A 34 -11.13 -6.31 14.02
CA PRO A 34 -10.06 -6.86 13.16
C PRO A 34 -10.55 -7.29 11.77
N ALA A 35 -11.73 -7.90 11.70
CA ALA A 35 -12.29 -8.32 10.41
C ALA A 35 -12.57 -7.12 9.51
N THR A 36 -13.05 -6.02 10.09
CA THR A 36 -13.32 -4.79 9.35
C THR A 36 -12.02 -4.15 8.87
N LEU A 37 -11.00 -4.14 9.73
CA LEU A 37 -9.68 -3.63 9.35
C LEU A 37 -9.12 -4.41 8.16
N ASP A 38 -9.20 -5.73 8.22
CA ASP A 38 -8.70 -6.59 7.15
C ASP A 38 -9.46 -6.35 5.85
N ARG A 39 -10.78 -6.20 5.94
CA ARG A 39 -11.60 -5.94 4.76
C ARG A 39 -11.23 -4.60 4.13
N ASN A 40 -11.10 -3.57 4.94
CA ASN A 40 -10.78 -2.23 4.44
C ASN A 40 -9.36 -2.19 3.85
N ALA A 41 -8.41 -2.84 4.50
CA ALA A 41 -7.05 -2.91 3.99
C ALA A 41 -6.99 -3.67 2.66
N ASN A 42 -7.71 -4.78 2.57
CA ASN A 42 -7.77 -5.56 1.33
C ASN A 42 -8.43 -4.76 0.20
N LYS A 43 -9.54 -4.10 0.50
CA LYS A 43 -10.22 -3.26 -0.48
C LYS A 43 -9.30 -2.16 -1.00
N LEU A 44 -8.56 -1.54 -0.11
CA LEU A 44 -7.63 -0.49 -0.49
C LEU A 44 -6.49 -1.06 -1.35
N ALA A 45 -5.95 -2.21 -0.98
CA ALA A 45 -4.88 -2.86 -1.72
C ALA A 45 -5.30 -3.23 -3.14
N ASN A 46 -6.59 -3.43 -3.38
CA ASN A 46 -7.12 -3.77 -4.69
C ASN A 46 -7.67 -2.55 -5.45
N ASN A 47 -7.50 -1.36 -4.90
CA ASN A 47 -7.89 -0.13 -5.58
C ASN A 47 -6.97 0.10 -6.78
N ASN A 48 -7.55 0.44 -7.93
CA ASN A 48 -6.78 0.63 -9.16
C ASN A 48 -5.68 1.68 -9.02
N LYS A 49 -5.94 2.76 -8.30
CA LYS A 49 -4.94 3.82 -8.10
C LYS A 49 -3.76 3.29 -7.29
N ILE A 50 -4.04 2.48 -6.28
CA ILE A 50 -3.00 1.87 -5.45
C ILE A 50 -2.19 0.87 -6.28
N LEU A 51 -2.87 0.01 -7.05
CA LEU A 51 -2.20 -0.97 -7.89
C LEU A 51 -1.31 -0.30 -8.94
N THR A 52 -1.79 0.77 -9.55
CA THR A 52 -1.02 1.53 -10.53
C THR A 52 0.24 2.12 -9.91
N ARG A 53 0.09 2.75 -8.74
CA ARG A 53 1.24 3.34 -8.05
C ARG A 53 2.24 2.28 -7.63
N LEU A 54 1.75 1.14 -7.13
CA LEU A 54 2.62 0.04 -6.73
C LEU A 54 3.40 -0.50 -7.93
N ALA A 55 2.75 -0.62 -9.08
CA ALA A 55 3.42 -1.06 -10.30
C ALA A 55 4.52 -0.08 -10.71
N GLU A 56 4.27 1.22 -10.58
CA GLU A 56 5.29 2.24 -10.86
C GLU A 56 6.50 2.09 -9.96
N LEU A 57 6.27 1.87 -8.67
CA LEU A 57 7.36 1.68 -7.71
C LEU A 57 8.18 0.42 -8.04
N ASN A 58 7.50 -0.66 -8.36
CA ASN A 58 8.16 -1.92 -8.72
C ASN A 58 8.97 -1.77 -10.01
N LYS A 59 8.43 -1.04 -10.98
CA LYS A 59 9.14 -0.82 -12.24
C LYS A 59 10.40 0.01 -12.02
N ALA A 60 10.32 1.04 -11.20
CA ALA A 60 11.48 1.87 -10.90
C ALA A 60 12.58 1.04 -10.25
N THR A 61 12.20 0.12 -9.34
CA THR A 61 13.16 -0.77 -8.69
C THR A 61 13.79 -1.72 -9.69
N GLU A 62 13.01 -2.28 -10.61
CA GLU A 62 13.53 -3.16 -11.65
C GLU A 62 14.52 -2.43 -12.53
N ASP A 63 14.18 -1.21 -12.96
CA ASP A 63 15.08 -0.41 -13.79
C ASP A 63 16.39 -0.14 -13.07
N ASN A 64 16.34 0.14 -11.77
CA ASN A 64 17.54 0.38 -10.98
C ASN A 64 18.36 -0.90 -10.79
N SER A 65 17.71 -2.04 -10.64
CA SER A 65 18.40 -3.31 -10.39
C SER A 65 19.03 -3.88 -11.67
N ILE A 66 18.61 -3.43 -12.83
CA ILE A 66 19.16 -3.86 -14.11
C ILE A 66 20.45 -3.11 -14.43
N ALA A 67 20.71 -2.01 -13.77
CA ALA A 67 21.92 -1.24 -13.99
C ALA A 67 23.15 -2.10 -13.71
N PRO A 68 24.11 -2.17 -14.62
CA PRO A 68 25.30 -2.98 -14.45
C PRO A 68 26.19 -2.53 -13.31
#